data_07120dc86c1423149e78e26ac1d05d06
#
_entry.id   07120dc86c1423149e78e26ac1d05d06
#
_cell.length_a   1.000
_cell.length_b   1.000
_cell.length_c   1.000
_cell.angle_alpha   90.00
_cell.angle_beta   90.00
_cell.angle_gamma   90.00
#
_symmetry.space_group_name_H-M   'P 1'
#
loop_
_entity.id
_entity.type
_entity.pdbx_description
1 polymer ?
#
loop_
_entity_poly.entity_id
_entity_poly.type
_entity_poly.pdbx_seq_one_letter_code
_entity_poly.pdbx_strand_id
1 'polypeptide(L)'
;NAPSEALKRACIPAVFVEITVDNSGCSKQRGAVFGFQGSDPYSSMRHICGDTNKFLCGIGQGLHAAIITGDKDVESGLVFSIDDLIFPKNKAHLGFGLGNIGGLIFTVPAHEKKTWKFVVCFYRGGNVTAGTGSTYFYTQYFSSVEDVAAYGLLHFDYYRERAVLSDKMVLSSELSQERIFSLCHSIRSYCGSTEFLLIDNKPCWIVNEGEYRMINTLDLTVDHLFFEMKMNPW
;
A
#
# COMPACT_ATOMS: atom_id res chain seq x y z
N ASN A 1 12.06 24.15 5.76
CA ASN A 1 10.96 23.34 6.32
C ASN A 1 9.93 23.13 5.22
N ALA A 2 9.78 21.88 4.73
CA ALA A 2 8.69 21.57 3.82
C ALA A 2 7.35 21.84 4.53
N PRO A 3 6.31 22.30 3.82
CA PRO A 3 4.99 22.42 4.40
C PRO A 3 4.55 21.08 4.98
N SER A 4 3.94 21.08 6.15
CA SER A 4 3.45 19.89 6.85
C SER A 4 2.64 18.95 5.93
N GLU A 5 1.82 19.50 5.05
CA GLU A 5 1.02 18.75 4.09
C GLU A 5 1.87 18.07 2.99
N ALA A 6 2.97 18.68 2.56
CA ALA A 6 3.87 18.06 1.59
C ALA A 6 4.59 16.83 2.18
N LEU A 7 5.01 16.92 3.44
CA LEU A 7 5.60 15.78 4.16
C LEU A 7 4.56 14.67 4.41
N LYS A 8 3.34 15.03 4.79
CA LYS A 8 2.24 14.07 4.94
C LYS A 8 2.02 13.27 3.66
N ARG A 9 1.98 13.95 2.51
CA ARG A 9 1.86 13.30 1.20
C ARG A 9 3.05 12.41 0.86
N ALA A 10 4.27 12.87 1.16
CA ALA A 10 5.49 12.15 0.80
C ALA A 10 5.68 10.86 1.61
N CYS A 11 5.21 10.82 2.86
CA CYS A 11 5.44 9.70 3.76
C CYS A 11 4.21 8.80 4.00
N ILE A 12 3.16 8.90 3.18
CA ILE A 12 1.99 8.03 3.32
C ILE A 12 2.39 6.55 3.17
N PRO A 13 2.09 5.67 4.15
CA PRO A 13 2.43 4.25 4.07
C PRO A 13 1.35 3.49 3.28
N ALA A 14 1.27 3.72 1.98
CA ALA A 14 0.25 3.15 1.13
C ALA A 14 0.72 2.87 -0.30
N VAL A 15 0.11 1.85 -0.91
CA VAL A 15 0.25 1.52 -2.34
C VAL A 15 -1.11 1.73 -3.02
N PHE A 16 -1.10 2.41 -4.14
CA PHE A 16 -2.29 2.75 -4.92
C PHE A 16 -2.47 1.76 -6.06
N VAL A 17 -3.65 1.16 -6.16
CA VAL A 17 -3.94 0.09 -7.11
C VAL A 17 -5.20 0.42 -7.90
N GLU A 18 -5.10 0.40 -9.23
CA GLU A 18 -6.25 0.39 -10.13
C GLU A 18 -6.40 -1.00 -10.74
N ILE A 19 -7.60 -1.58 -10.64
CA ILE A 19 -7.91 -2.87 -11.28
C ILE A 19 -9.01 -2.61 -12.31
N THR A 20 -8.68 -2.87 -13.55
CA THR A 20 -9.64 -2.80 -14.66
C THR A 20 -10.00 -4.20 -15.11
N VAL A 21 -11.29 -4.52 -15.10
CA VAL A 21 -11.82 -5.75 -15.68
C VAL A 21 -12.54 -5.40 -16.97
N ASP A 22 -12.05 -5.95 -18.07
CA ASP A 22 -12.65 -5.81 -19.40
C ASP A 22 -13.50 -7.04 -19.72
N ASN A 23 -14.81 -6.87 -19.65
CA ASN A 23 -15.81 -7.89 -19.96
C ASN A 23 -16.57 -7.58 -21.28
N SER A 24 -16.04 -6.69 -22.12
CA SER A 24 -16.71 -6.23 -23.35
C SER A 24 -17.02 -7.34 -24.34
N GLY A 25 -16.20 -8.39 -24.40
CA GLY A 25 -16.37 -9.54 -25.28
C GLY A 25 -17.22 -10.69 -24.71
N CYS A 26 -17.79 -10.57 -23.51
CA CYS A 26 -18.51 -11.66 -22.86
C CYS A 26 -19.97 -11.31 -22.58
N SER A 27 -20.87 -12.26 -22.88
CA SER A 27 -22.32 -12.13 -22.66
C SER A 27 -22.79 -12.43 -21.23
N LYS A 28 -21.86 -12.78 -20.32
CA LYS A 28 -22.18 -13.09 -18.93
C LYS A 28 -21.45 -12.12 -18.00
N GLN A 29 -22.07 -11.81 -16.88
CA GLN A 29 -21.41 -11.10 -15.78
C GLN A 29 -20.16 -11.84 -15.32
N ARG A 30 -19.11 -11.11 -14.98
CA ARG A 30 -17.86 -11.63 -14.42
C ARG A 30 -17.62 -11.05 -13.04
N GLY A 31 -17.12 -11.89 -12.14
CA GLY A 31 -16.64 -11.48 -10.83
C GLY A 31 -15.12 -11.42 -10.79
N ALA A 32 -14.59 -10.58 -9.94
CA ALA A 32 -13.19 -10.52 -9.58
C ALA A 32 -13.04 -10.36 -8.07
N VAL A 33 -11.88 -10.76 -7.56
CA VAL A 33 -11.54 -10.68 -6.14
C VAL A 33 -10.15 -10.07 -6.02
N PHE A 34 -9.99 -9.11 -5.12
CA PHE A 34 -8.70 -8.58 -4.72
C PHE A 34 -8.55 -8.68 -3.21
N GLY A 35 -7.53 -9.42 -2.74
CA GLY A 35 -7.39 -9.68 -1.33
C GLY A 35 -6.07 -10.33 -0.96
N PHE A 36 -5.96 -10.77 0.28
CA PHE A 36 -4.78 -11.46 0.79
C PHE A 36 -5.11 -12.46 1.89
N GLN A 37 -4.20 -13.40 2.09
CA GLN A 37 -4.21 -14.28 3.23
C GLN A 37 -3.38 -13.68 4.35
N GLY A 38 -3.98 -13.54 5.53
CA GLY A 38 -3.27 -13.11 6.74
C GLY A 38 -2.28 -14.18 7.19
N SER A 39 -1.03 -13.78 7.39
CA SER A 39 0.06 -14.67 7.80
C SER A 39 0.46 -14.51 9.27
N ASP A 40 0.02 -13.44 9.93
CA ASP A 40 0.30 -13.19 11.34
C ASP A 40 -0.67 -13.98 12.22
N PRO A 41 -0.19 -14.99 12.98
CA PRO A 41 -1.06 -15.79 13.85
C PRO A 41 -1.57 -15.02 15.08
N TYR A 42 -1.01 -13.86 15.37
CA TYR A 42 -1.39 -13.02 16.52
C TYR A 42 -2.37 -11.90 16.15
N SER A 43 -2.69 -11.74 14.86
CA SER A 43 -3.58 -10.71 14.36
C SER A 43 -4.65 -11.30 13.47
N SER A 44 -5.91 -11.21 13.88
CA SER A 44 -7.03 -11.71 13.08
C SER A 44 -7.33 -10.83 11.87
N MET A 45 -7.84 -11.46 10.82
CA MET A 45 -8.48 -10.76 9.72
C MET A 45 -9.78 -10.10 10.19
N ARG A 46 -10.09 -8.93 9.64
CA ARG A 46 -11.28 -8.17 9.97
C ARG A 46 -11.86 -7.44 8.77
N HIS A 47 -13.15 -7.17 8.80
CA HIS A 47 -13.78 -6.20 7.91
C HIS A 47 -13.43 -4.78 8.32
N ILE A 48 -13.28 -3.90 7.35
CA ILE A 48 -13.13 -2.47 7.57
C ILE A 48 -14.34 -1.79 6.93
N CYS A 49 -15.13 -1.12 7.77
CA CYS A 49 -16.29 -0.34 7.37
C CYS A 49 -16.07 1.09 7.84
N GLY A 50 -16.21 2.05 6.95
CA GLY A 50 -16.10 3.47 7.31
C GLY A 50 -17.37 3.98 7.93
N ASP A 51 -17.21 4.81 8.97
CA ASP A 51 -18.30 5.50 9.63
C ASP A 51 -18.51 6.91 9.05
N THR A 52 -19.75 7.25 8.90
CA THR A 52 -20.44 8.54 8.88
C THR A 52 -20.32 9.52 7.71
N ASN A 53 -19.22 9.66 6.96
CA ASN A 53 -19.21 10.65 5.85
C ASN A 53 -18.52 10.22 4.57
N LYS A 54 -17.81 9.09 4.59
CA LYS A 54 -17.18 8.50 3.41
C LYS A 54 -17.39 7.01 3.46
N PHE A 55 -17.96 6.45 2.40
CA PHE A 55 -18.05 5.01 2.25
C PHE A 55 -16.63 4.44 2.19
N LEU A 56 -16.34 3.51 3.08
CA LEU A 56 -15.12 2.71 3.06
C LEU A 56 -15.54 1.24 3.17
N CYS A 57 -15.05 0.42 2.25
CA CYS A 57 -15.18 -1.02 2.29
C CYS A 57 -13.79 -1.62 2.22
N GLY A 58 -13.44 -2.50 3.15
CA GLY A 58 -12.09 -3.04 3.20
C GLY A 58 -11.98 -4.33 3.99
N ILE A 59 -10.80 -4.91 3.87
CA ILE A 59 -10.32 -6.03 4.67
C ILE A 59 -8.98 -5.67 5.28
N GLY A 60 -8.69 -6.14 6.47
CA GLY A 60 -7.43 -5.89 7.13
C GLY A 60 -6.99 -7.04 8.00
N GLN A 61 -5.69 -7.07 8.34
CA GLN A 61 -5.13 -7.94 9.36
C GLN A 61 -4.70 -7.10 10.56
N GLY A 62 -5.33 -7.33 11.71
CA GLY A 62 -5.13 -6.53 12.90
C GLY A 62 -5.33 -5.04 12.62
N LEU A 63 -4.41 -4.21 13.12
CA LEU A 63 -4.38 -2.77 12.89
C LEU A 63 -3.25 -2.32 11.94
N HIS A 64 -2.55 -3.30 11.31
CA HIS A 64 -1.26 -3.05 10.66
C HIS A 64 -1.33 -3.01 9.15
N ALA A 65 -2.21 -3.79 8.52
CA ALA A 65 -2.34 -3.87 7.08
C ALA A 65 -3.79 -3.94 6.65
N ALA A 66 -4.12 -3.31 5.53
CA ALA A 66 -5.45 -3.34 4.97
C ALA A 66 -5.46 -3.10 3.45
N ILE A 67 -6.51 -3.59 2.78
CA ILE A 67 -6.90 -3.18 1.44
C ILE A 67 -8.27 -2.53 1.55
N ILE A 68 -8.38 -1.30 1.09
CA ILE A 68 -9.59 -0.49 1.26
C ILE A 68 -9.96 0.21 -0.04
N THR A 69 -11.26 0.33 -0.30
CA THR A 69 -11.83 1.06 -1.43
C THR A 69 -12.93 2.00 -0.98
N GLY A 70 -13.18 3.04 -1.77
CA GLY A 70 -14.35 3.92 -1.65
C GLY A 70 -15.48 3.56 -2.61
N ASP A 71 -15.34 2.49 -3.40
CA ASP A 71 -16.31 2.08 -4.40
C ASP A 71 -17.48 1.30 -3.75
N LYS A 72 -18.70 1.81 -3.91
CA LYS A 72 -19.90 1.30 -3.21
C LYS A 72 -20.41 -0.05 -3.71
N ASP A 73 -19.94 -0.49 -4.86
CA ASP A 73 -20.30 -1.78 -5.47
C ASP A 73 -19.28 -2.89 -5.18
N VAL A 74 -18.39 -2.65 -4.22
CA VAL A 74 -17.44 -3.64 -3.71
C VAL A 74 -17.94 -4.17 -2.37
N GLU A 75 -17.94 -5.49 -2.23
CA GLU A 75 -18.28 -6.20 -0.99
C GLU A 75 -17.01 -6.80 -0.37
N SER A 76 -16.90 -6.79 0.94
CA SER A 76 -15.81 -7.45 1.66
C SER A 76 -16.25 -8.83 2.17
N GLY A 77 -15.35 -9.81 2.07
CA GLY A 77 -15.58 -11.18 2.56
C GLY A 77 -14.37 -11.71 3.33
N LEU A 78 -14.64 -12.48 4.40
CA LEU A 78 -13.63 -13.24 5.15
C LEU A 78 -13.98 -14.72 5.10
N VAL A 79 -12.99 -15.55 4.75
CA VAL A 79 -13.18 -16.99 4.55
C VAL A 79 -11.93 -17.77 4.97
N PHE A 80 -12.05 -19.10 5.04
CA PHE A 80 -10.93 -20.02 5.26
C PHE A 80 -10.40 -20.66 3.98
N SER A 81 -11.14 -20.56 2.86
CA SER A 81 -10.73 -21.05 1.55
C SER A 81 -10.99 -19.97 0.49
N ILE A 82 -10.04 -19.77 -0.41
CA ILE A 82 -10.21 -18.83 -1.53
C ILE A 82 -11.39 -19.22 -2.43
N ASP A 83 -11.71 -20.50 -2.53
CA ASP A 83 -12.85 -21.00 -3.33
C ASP A 83 -14.17 -20.43 -2.82
N ASP A 84 -14.29 -20.19 -1.51
CA ASP A 84 -15.51 -19.63 -0.92
C ASP A 84 -15.68 -18.14 -1.26
N LEU A 85 -14.59 -17.41 -1.60
CA LEU A 85 -14.67 -16.06 -2.15
C LEU A 85 -15.07 -16.06 -3.62
N ILE A 86 -14.51 -16.99 -4.41
CA ILE A 86 -14.70 -17.06 -5.86
C ILE A 86 -16.08 -17.69 -6.20
N PHE A 87 -16.46 -18.72 -5.45
CA PHE A 87 -17.71 -19.48 -5.64
C PHE A 87 -18.51 -19.59 -4.34
N PRO A 88 -19.04 -18.46 -3.82
CA PRO A 88 -19.71 -18.47 -2.54
C PRO A 88 -20.96 -19.33 -2.57
N LYS A 89 -20.96 -20.44 -1.81
CA LYS A 89 -22.13 -21.31 -1.64
C LYS A 89 -23.27 -20.62 -0.89
N ASN A 90 -22.90 -19.69 0.02
CA ASN A 90 -23.84 -18.88 0.77
C ASN A 90 -23.20 -17.50 1.03
N LYS A 91 -23.78 -16.44 0.46
CA LYS A 91 -23.29 -15.05 0.65
C LYS A 91 -23.29 -14.59 2.11
N ALA A 92 -24.17 -15.16 2.95
CA ALA A 92 -24.20 -14.82 4.37
C ALA A 92 -22.90 -15.18 5.11
N HIS A 93 -22.17 -16.20 4.64
CA HIS A 93 -20.89 -16.59 5.23
C HIS A 93 -19.79 -15.56 5.00
N LEU A 94 -19.84 -14.81 3.92
CA LEU A 94 -18.83 -13.77 3.60
C LEU A 94 -18.81 -12.64 4.63
N GLY A 95 -19.99 -12.30 5.16
CA GLY A 95 -20.15 -11.23 6.15
C GLY A 95 -19.96 -11.69 7.61
N PHE A 96 -19.75 -12.98 7.87
CA PHE A 96 -19.69 -13.51 9.23
C PHE A 96 -18.43 -13.13 10.01
N GLY A 97 -17.42 -12.57 9.34
CA GLY A 97 -16.26 -11.99 9.99
C GLY A 97 -15.18 -12.96 10.46
N LEU A 98 -15.23 -14.21 10.05
CA LEU A 98 -14.25 -15.23 10.39
C LEU A 98 -13.55 -15.77 9.14
N GLY A 99 -12.22 -15.85 9.22
CA GLY A 99 -11.36 -16.39 8.18
C GLY A 99 -9.94 -15.87 8.30
N ASN A 100 -9.02 -16.56 7.68
CA ASN A 100 -7.64 -16.10 7.52
C ASN A 100 -7.37 -15.53 6.11
N ILE A 101 -8.39 -15.57 5.23
CA ILE A 101 -8.35 -14.97 3.88
C ILE A 101 -9.40 -13.87 3.84
N GLY A 102 -8.97 -12.67 3.44
CA GLY A 102 -9.86 -11.55 3.19
C GLY A 102 -9.85 -11.16 1.72
N GLY A 103 -11.02 -10.84 1.17
CA GLY A 103 -11.15 -10.39 -0.22
C GLY A 103 -12.20 -9.31 -0.39
N LEU A 104 -11.93 -8.42 -1.33
CA LEU A 104 -12.85 -7.44 -1.87
C LEU A 104 -13.40 -7.98 -3.18
N ILE A 105 -14.72 -8.14 -3.24
CA ILE A 105 -15.43 -8.80 -4.32
C ILE A 105 -16.16 -7.73 -5.11
N PHE A 106 -15.98 -7.75 -6.42
CA PHE A 106 -16.62 -6.82 -7.34
C PHE A 106 -16.99 -7.50 -8.65
N THR A 107 -17.95 -6.94 -9.35
CA THR A 107 -18.52 -7.58 -10.55
C THR A 107 -18.62 -6.60 -11.70
N VAL A 108 -18.42 -7.10 -12.92
CA VAL A 108 -18.60 -6.37 -14.17
C VAL A 108 -19.76 -7.00 -14.94
N PRO A 109 -20.79 -6.24 -15.32
CA PRO A 109 -21.85 -6.73 -16.20
C PRO A 109 -21.32 -7.23 -17.55
N ALA A 110 -22.18 -7.97 -18.26
CA ALA A 110 -21.89 -8.38 -19.64
C ALA A 110 -21.66 -7.13 -20.53
N HIS A 111 -20.70 -7.25 -21.45
CA HIS A 111 -20.37 -6.19 -22.43
C HIS A 111 -19.87 -4.89 -21.85
N GLU A 112 -19.43 -4.86 -20.57
CA GLU A 112 -18.90 -3.67 -19.92
C GLU A 112 -17.42 -3.82 -19.56
N LYS A 113 -16.79 -2.65 -19.37
CA LYS A 113 -15.45 -2.51 -18.82
C LYS A 113 -15.53 -1.56 -17.64
N LYS A 114 -14.93 -1.95 -16.51
CA LYS A 114 -14.98 -1.14 -15.30
C LYS A 114 -13.65 -1.15 -14.55
N THR A 115 -13.33 -0.02 -13.92
CA THR A 115 -12.12 0.16 -13.12
C THR A 115 -12.50 0.50 -11.70
N TRP A 116 -11.81 -0.12 -10.74
CA TRP A 116 -11.93 0.15 -9.31
C TRP A 116 -10.61 0.65 -8.76
N LYS A 117 -10.69 1.47 -7.72
CA LYS A 117 -9.56 2.05 -7.01
C LYS A 117 -9.44 1.42 -5.62
N PHE A 118 -8.25 0.93 -5.31
CA PHE A 118 -7.92 0.35 -4.01
C PHE A 118 -6.69 1.02 -3.43
N VAL A 119 -6.65 1.13 -2.11
CA VAL A 119 -5.46 1.56 -1.39
C VAL A 119 -5.03 0.43 -0.47
N VAL A 120 -3.82 -0.10 -0.68
CA VAL A 120 -3.18 -1.04 0.23
C VAL A 120 -2.44 -0.23 1.27
N CYS A 121 -2.88 -0.30 2.50
CA CYS A 121 -2.44 0.57 3.58
C CYS A 121 -1.65 -0.21 4.63
N PHE A 122 -0.68 0.47 5.22
CA PHE A 122 0.09 -0.05 6.34
C PHE A 122 0.09 0.96 7.47
N TYR A 123 0.10 0.47 8.72
CA TYR A 123 0.25 1.32 9.89
C TYR A 123 0.92 0.54 11.01
N ARG A 124 1.95 1.11 11.60
CA ARG A 124 2.58 0.58 12.80
C ARG A 124 2.92 1.72 13.74
N GLY A 125 2.21 1.78 14.86
CA GLY A 125 2.54 2.67 15.96
C GLY A 125 3.55 2.04 16.92
N GLY A 126 4.09 2.85 17.84
CA GLY A 126 5.05 2.40 18.85
C GLY A 126 6.47 2.22 18.31
N ASN A 127 7.32 1.59 19.11
CA ASN A 127 8.73 1.36 18.76
C ASN A 127 8.89 0.41 17.57
N VAL A 128 9.75 0.79 16.64
CA VAL A 128 9.96 0.04 15.39
C VAL A 128 11.37 -0.55 15.28
N THR A 129 12.33 -0.11 16.09
CA THR A 129 13.68 -0.67 16.14
C THR A 129 14.00 -1.25 17.51
N ALA A 130 14.89 -2.24 17.59
CA ALA A 130 15.43 -2.75 18.83
C ALA A 130 16.54 -1.84 19.36
N GLY A 131 16.55 -1.59 20.67
CA GLY A 131 17.64 -0.87 21.36
C GLY A 131 17.59 0.66 21.27
N THR A 132 16.70 1.24 20.47
CA THR A 132 16.53 2.70 20.37
C THR A 132 15.05 3.03 20.32
N GLY A 133 14.60 3.99 21.13
CA GLY A 133 13.23 4.49 21.09
C GLY A 133 12.98 5.23 19.78
N SER A 134 12.25 4.61 18.87
CA SER A 134 11.98 5.15 17.54
C SER A 134 10.57 4.82 17.09
N THR A 135 9.97 5.72 16.30
CA THR A 135 8.67 5.52 15.67
C THR A 135 8.76 5.85 14.19
N TYR A 136 7.88 5.30 13.36
CA TYR A 136 7.80 5.73 11.97
C TYR A 136 7.39 7.19 11.88
N PHE A 137 8.06 7.94 11.00
CA PHE A 137 7.81 9.37 10.83
C PHE A 137 6.36 9.69 10.44
N TYR A 138 5.71 8.84 9.65
CA TYR A 138 4.32 9.03 9.22
C TYR A 138 3.31 8.99 10.38
N THR A 139 3.67 8.44 11.54
CA THR A 139 2.77 8.39 12.70
C THR A 139 2.47 9.76 13.30
N GLN A 140 3.22 10.79 12.90
CA GLN A 140 2.89 12.18 13.23
C GLN A 140 1.65 12.71 12.47
N TYR A 141 1.30 12.07 11.35
CA TYR A 141 0.25 12.52 10.45
C TYR A 141 -0.95 11.58 10.38
N PHE A 142 -0.74 10.33 10.73
CA PHE A 142 -1.76 9.28 10.66
C PHE A 142 -1.83 8.56 12.00
N SER A 143 -3.04 8.21 12.41
CA SER A 143 -3.32 7.57 13.69
C SER A 143 -3.74 6.10 13.55
N SER A 144 -4.12 5.67 12.36
CA SER A 144 -4.59 4.31 12.08
C SER A 144 -4.48 3.97 10.59
N VAL A 145 -4.67 2.69 10.26
CA VAL A 145 -4.72 2.22 8.87
C VAL A 145 -5.92 2.81 8.12
N GLU A 146 -7.04 3.05 8.80
CA GLU A 146 -8.24 3.69 8.26
C GLU A 146 -8.00 5.17 7.90
N ASP A 147 -7.22 5.87 8.74
CA ASP A 147 -6.85 7.27 8.49
C ASP A 147 -5.93 7.37 7.26
N VAL A 148 -4.95 6.47 7.14
CA VAL A 148 -4.12 6.33 5.93
C VAL A 148 -4.98 6.10 4.70
N ALA A 149 -5.95 5.17 4.78
CA ALA A 149 -6.83 4.84 3.66
C ALA A 149 -7.72 6.00 3.24
N ALA A 150 -8.36 6.66 4.20
CA ALA A 150 -9.24 7.80 3.93
C ALA A 150 -8.48 8.94 3.23
N TYR A 151 -7.26 9.21 3.70
CA TYR A 151 -6.39 10.19 3.08
C TYR A 151 -5.92 9.74 1.68
N GLY A 152 -5.52 8.48 1.54
CA GLY A 152 -5.09 7.90 0.27
C GLY A 152 -6.18 7.93 -0.80
N LEU A 153 -7.40 7.53 -0.46
CA LEU A 153 -8.54 7.57 -1.38
C LEU A 153 -8.89 9.00 -1.79
N LEU A 154 -8.81 9.96 -0.85
CA LEU A 154 -9.07 11.37 -1.15
C LEU A 154 -8.06 11.95 -2.16
N HIS A 155 -6.81 11.49 -2.11
CA HIS A 155 -5.71 11.97 -2.95
C HIS A 155 -5.27 10.97 -4.01
N PHE A 156 -6.09 9.96 -4.32
CA PHE A 156 -5.73 8.86 -5.23
C PHE A 156 -5.25 9.36 -6.59
N ASP A 157 -5.97 10.27 -7.21
CA ASP A 157 -5.62 10.79 -8.53
C ASP A 157 -4.29 11.57 -8.52
N TYR A 158 -3.99 12.28 -7.44
CA TYR A 158 -2.69 12.92 -7.26
C TYR A 158 -1.53 11.89 -7.31
N TYR A 159 -1.65 10.78 -6.58
CA TYR A 159 -0.60 9.74 -6.57
C TYR A 159 -0.50 9.02 -7.91
N ARG A 160 -1.63 8.73 -8.54
CA ARG A 160 -1.66 8.16 -9.89
C ARG A 160 -0.94 9.06 -10.91
N GLU A 161 -1.24 10.34 -10.93
CA GLU A 161 -0.59 11.31 -11.82
C GLU A 161 0.92 11.39 -11.57
N ARG A 162 1.35 11.34 -10.31
CA ARG A 162 2.77 11.30 -9.96
C ARG A 162 3.46 10.05 -10.45
N ALA A 163 2.84 8.89 -10.31
CA ALA A 163 3.35 7.63 -10.84
C ALA A 163 3.51 7.68 -12.37
N VAL A 164 2.48 8.13 -13.08
CA VAL A 164 2.52 8.30 -14.55
C VAL A 164 3.62 9.26 -14.98
N LEU A 165 3.81 10.38 -14.28
CA LEU A 165 4.89 11.32 -14.57
C LEU A 165 6.26 10.71 -14.33
N SER A 166 6.44 9.95 -13.26
CA SER A 166 7.68 9.23 -12.97
C SER A 166 8.01 8.20 -14.06
N ASP A 167 7.03 7.38 -14.44
CA ASP A 167 7.18 6.39 -15.52
C ASP A 167 7.54 7.07 -16.84
N LYS A 168 6.83 8.15 -17.19
CA LYS A 168 7.10 8.91 -18.40
C LYS A 168 8.53 9.46 -18.40
N MET A 169 9.01 9.96 -17.29
CA MET A 169 10.37 10.50 -17.18
C MET A 169 11.43 9.42 -17.43
N VAL A 170 11.23 8.21 -16.90
CA VAL A 170 12.12 7.07 -17.11
C VAL A 170 12.05 6.55 -18.54
N LEU A 171 10.82 6.34 -19.06
CA LEU A 171 10.59 5.77 -20.38
C LEU A 171 10.97 6.72 -21.54
N SER A 172 10.96 8.02 -21.30
CA SER A 172 11.41 9.02 -22.28
C SER A 172 12.91 9.31 -22.23
N SER A 173 13.65 8.64 -21.35
CA SER A 173 15.10 8.78 -21.26
C SER A 173 15.80 8.13 -22.47
N GLU A 174 17.01 8.60 -22.79
CA GLU A 174 17.85 8.01 -23.83
C GLU A 174 18.61 6.75 -23.35
N LEU A 175 18.21 6.17 -22.21
CA LEU A 175 18.84 4.99 -21.65
C LEU A 175 18.42 3.72 -22.43
N SER A 176 19.33 2.75 -22.53
CA SER A 176 18.98 1.42 -23.06
C SER A 176 18.00 0.70 -22.12
N GLN A 177 17.27 -0.30 -22.63
CA GLN A 177 16.30 -1.06 -21.86
C GLN A 177 16.94 -1.73 -20.62
N GLU A 178 18.17 -2.21 -20.75
CA GLU A 178 18.90 -2.82 -19.63
C GLU A 178 19.25 -1.80 -18.55
N ARG A 179 19.59 -0.57 -18.95
CA ARG A 179 19.86 0.53 -18.01
C ARG A 179 18.57 1.01 -17.32
N ILE A 180 17.47 1.10 -18.06
CA ILE A 180 16.15 1.40 -17.47
C ILE A 180 15.77 0.34 -16.44
N PHE A 181 15.93 -0.94 -16.80
CA PHE A 181 15.69 -2.06 -15.89
C PHE A 181 16.54 -1.96 -14.61
N SER A 182 17.85 -1.76 -14.76
CA SER A 182 18.77 -1.62 -13.63
C SER A 182 18.43 -0.42 -12.75
N LEU A 183 18.08 0.72 -13.35
CA LEU A 183 17.66 1.93 -12.64
C LEU A 183 16.39 1.70 -11.81
N CYS A 184 15.36 1.11 -12.43
CA CYS A 184 14.10 0.82 -11.73
C CYS A 184 14.31 -0.15 -10.57
N HIS A 185 15.13 -1.20 -10.75
CA HIS A 185 15.45 -2.14 -9.68
C HIS A 185 16.25 -1.51 -8.55
N SER A 186 17.23 -0.67 -8.86
CA SER A 186 18.03 0.05 -7.86
C SER A 186 17.17 0.99 -7.02
N ILE A 187 16.29 1.78 -7.66
CA ILE A 187 15.36 2.66 -6.95
C ILE A 187 14.40 1.84 -6.06
N ARG A 188 13.85 0.76 -6.60
CA ARG A 188 12.97 -0.13 -5.81
C ARG A 188 13.69 -0.73 -4.61
N SER A 189 14.92 -1.21 -4.79
CA SER A 189 15.73 -1.78 -3.72
C SER A 189 16.01 -0.74 -2.65
N TYR A 190 16.46 0.44 -3.04
CA TYR A 190 16.72 1.55 -2.15
C TYR A 190 15.46 1.94 -1.33
N CYS A 191 14.33 2.17 -2.00
CA CYS A 191 13.08 2.52 -1.31
C CYS A 191 12.58 1.40 -0.39
N GLY A 192 12.75 0.13 -0.79
CA GLY A 192 12.36 -1.02 0.02
C GLY A 192 13.25 -1.27 1.23
N SER A 193 14.50 -0.77 1.20
CA SER A 193 15.47 -0.89 2.28
C SER A 193 15.58 0.35 3.16
N THR A 194 14.80 1.39 2.87
CA THR A 194 14.91 2.68 3.56
C THR A 194 13.72 2.91 4.49
N GLU A 195 14.02 3.37 5.70
CA GLU A 195 13.02 3.74 6.70
C GLU A 195 13.18 5.19 7.13
N PHE A 196 12.07 5.92 7.22
CA PHE A 196 12.03 7.26 7.75
C PHE A 196 11.43 7.26 9.14
N LEU A 197 12.26 7.50 10.13
CA LEU A 197 11.96 7.36 11.55
C LEU A 197 12.03 8.69 12.29
N LEU A 198 11.45 8.69 13.48
CA LEU A 198 11.72 9.65 14.55
C LEU A 198 12.52 8.98 15.65
N ILE A 199 13.68 9.53 15.96
CA ILE A 199 14.53 9.13 17.09
C ILE A 199 14.73 10.38 17.93
N ASP A 200 14.35 10.34 19.21
CA ASP A 200 14.39 11.51 20.10
C ASP A 200 13.70 12.77 19.49
N ASN A 201 12.54 12.55 18.84
CA ASN A 201 11.79 13.58 18.11
C ASN A 201 12.54 14.26 16.94
N LYS A 202 13.62 13.65 16.47
CA LYS A 202 14.36 14.11 15.30
C LYS A 202 14.12 13.17 14.13
N PRO A 203 13.86 13.70 12.92
CA PRO A 203 13.77 12.87 11.73
C PRO A 203 15.11 12.18 11.46
N CYS A 204 15.04 10.88 11.21
CA CYS A 204 16.19 10.05 10.92
C CYS A 204 15.91 9.16 9.71
N TRP A 205 16.80 9.24 8.73
CA TRP A 205 16.75 8.44 7.51
C TRP A 205 17.66 7.23 7.67
N ILE A 206 17.13 6.03 7.56
CA ILE A 206 17.85 4.80 7.81
C ILE A 206 17.79 3.92 6.57
N VAL A 207 18.95 3.47 6.10
CA VAL A 207 19.09 2.50 5.02
C VAL A 207 19.56 1.17 5.60
N ASN A 208 18.78 0.12 5.39
CA ASN A 208 19.10 -1.25 5.77
C ASN A 208 19.91 -1.94 4.66
N GLU A 209 20.91 -2.71 5.04
CA GLU A 209 21.67 -3.56 4.14
C GLU A 209 20.93 -4.89 3.86
N GLY A 210 19.69 -4.82 3.37
CA GLY A 210 18.94 -5.98 2.88
C GLY A 210 18.90 -7.16 3.87
N GLU A 211 19.45 -8.31 3.48
CA GLU A 211 19.37 -9.57 4.22
C GLU A 211 20.08 -9.55 5.58
N TYR A 212 21.16 -8.81 5.71
CA TYR A 212 21.97 -8.77 6.93
C TYR A 212 21.34 -7.94 8.05
N ARG A 213 20.29 -7.19 7.76
CA ARG A 213 19.59 -6.31 8.73
C ARG A 213 20.52 -5.35 9.46
N MET A 214 21.60 -4.95 8.81
CA MET A 214 22.51 -3.92 9.30
C MET A 214 22.01 -2.56 8.87
N ILE A 215 22.20 -1.58 9.73
CA ILE A 215 21.69 -0.23 9.56
C ILE A 215 22.85 0.71 9.30
N ASN A 216 22.79 1.48 8.22
CA ASN A 216 23.74 2.54 7.88
C ASN A 216 25.21 2.09 8.01
N THR A 217 25.56 0.96 7.41
CA THR A 217 26.96 0.52 7.37
C THR A 217 27.82 1.51 6.60
N LEU A 218 29.13 1.55 6.89
CA LEU A 218 30.04 2.54 6.32
C LEU A 218 30.13 2.42 4.79
N ASP A 219 30.15 1.21 4.27
CA ASP A 219 30.16 0.90 2.84
C ASP A 219 28.89 1.41 2.15
N LEU A 220 27.70 1.14 2.70
CA LEU A 220 26.45 1.71 2.18
C LEU A 220 26.47 3.23 2.19
N THR A 221 27.01 3.83 3.24
CA THR A 221 27.10 5.28 3.35
C THR A 221 27.96 5.86 2.23
N VAL A 222 29.08 5.21 1.89
CA VAL A 222 29.96 5.63 0.78
C VAL A 222 29.30 5.42 -0.57
N ASP A 223 28.69 4.25 -0.79
CA ASP A 223 28.09 3.86 -2.08
C ASP A 223 26.86 4.73 -2.41
N HIS A 224 26.09 5.13 -1.40
CA HIS A 224 24.90 5.96 -1.59
C HIS A 224 25.16 7.47 -1.47
N LEU A 225 26.36 7.89 -1.11
CA LEU A 225 26.67 9.29 -0.78
C LEU A 225 26.19 10.28 -1.83
N PHE A 226 26.53 10.05 -3.10
CA PHE A 226 26.12 10.98 -4.17
C PHE A 226 24.63 10.99 -4.42
N PHE A 227 23.97 9.84 -4.29
CA PHE A 227 22.53 9.73 -4.38
C PHE A 227 21.85 10.50 -3.24
N GLU A 228 22.30 10.28 -1.99
CA GLU A 228 21.76 10.94 -0.81
C GLU A 228 21.97 12.47 -0.89
N MET A 229 23.14 12.93 -1.26
CA MET A 229 23.41 14.37 -1.44
C MET A 229 22.52 15.01 -2.50
N LYS A 230 22.11 14.24 -3.51
CA LYS A 230 21.24 14.73 -4.58
C LYS A 230 19.76 14.68 -4.22
N MET A 231 19.31 13.56 -3.62
CA MET A 231 17.90 13.28 -3.39
C MET A 231 17.42 13.67 -1.99
N ASN A 232 18.29 13.58 -0.99
CA ASN A 232 17.98 13.79 0.43
C ASN A 232 19.01 14.73 1.09
N PRO A 233 19.16 15.99 0.64
CA PRO A 233 20.28 16.86 1.05
C PRO A 233 20.18 17.39 2.49
N TRP A 234 19.17 17.00 3.27
CA TRP A 234 19.05 17.40 4.69
C TRP A 234 19.81 16.44 5.64
#